data_1115baa814c5fe77cdbf266bf1e7dd47
#
_entry.id   1115baa814c5fe77cdbf266bf1e7dd47
#
_cell.length_a   1.000
_cell.length_b   1.000
_cell.length_c   1.000
_cell.angle_alpha   90.00
_cell.angle_beta   90.00
_cell.angle_gamma   90.00
#
_symmetry.space_group_name_H-M   'P 1'
#
loop_
_entity.id
_entity.type
_entity.pdbx_description
1 polymer ?
#
loop_
_entity_poly.entity_id
_entity_poly.type
_entity_poly.pdbx_seq_one_letter_code
_entity_poly.pdbx_strand_id
1 'polypeptide(L)'
;MNENLIIIGAGVAGVNAATKLVDNNYKGNITIIDMGNDPFNRKPEEVMTGFMGAGGWSDGKLTYHTSIGGHMSKYCGDEKAMELMDQVIDNFRRFHPKPEVIQCSHPVAEPDFIKPYFGLRLFPVWHIGTDYLHEIGKNWYTYLTDNGVNFRWKEKVTNIDFDKQEVYTDISQFNYDRLIFGVGKSGIDFGKQLAEKYELPTEPKPVQIGVRFEAPQHHFQKLIDISYDFKLYRKLENVSLRSFCTNNNAAYVAVEDTYGNHSYNGHAKKDEAYRNDMTNFGILMEIRGIDKPFDWSR
;
A
#
# COMPACT_ATOMS: atom_id res chain seq x y z
N MET A 1 -28.82 -9.60 -19.71
CA MET A 1 -28.54 -8.85 -18.48
C MET A 1 -27.04 -8.52 -18.50
N ASN A 2 -26.65 -7.34 -18.04
CA ASN A 2 -25.22 -7.04 -17.94
C ASN A 2 -24.59 -7.86 -16.81
N GLU A 3 -23.37 -8.31 -16.99
CA GLU A 3 -22.57 -9.03 -15.99
C GLU A 3 -22.32 -8.11 -14.77
N ASN A 4 -22.50 -8.63 -13.55
CA ASN A 4 -22.25 -7.90 -12.30
C ASN A 4 -20.89 -8.27 -11.75
N LEU A 5 -19.98 -7.30 -11.69
CA LEU A 5 -18.66 -7.46 -11.11
C LEU A 5 -18.60 -6.71 -9.78
N ILE A 6 -18.29 -7.44 -8.70
CA ILE A 6 -18.10 -6.86 -7.38
C ILE A 6 -16.61 -6.82 -7.06
N ILE A 7 -16.15 -5.68 -6.55
CA ILE A 7 -14.81 -5.50 -6.00
C ILE A 7 -14.95 -5.24 -4.50
N ILE A 8 -14.37 -6.10 -3.68
CA ILE A 8 -14.36 -5.92 -2.22
C ILE A 8 -13.07 -5.22 -1.83
N GLY A 9 -13.21 -3.99 -1.33
CA GLY A 9 -12.13 -3.11 -0.94
C GLY A 9 -11.81 -2.04 -1.99
N ALA A 10 -12.00 -0.78 -1.62
CA ALA A 10 -11.63 0.41 -2.39
C ALA A 10 -10.16 0.84 -2.17
N GLY A 11 -9.30 -0.05 -1.70
CA GLY A 11 -7.85 0.18 -1.59
C GLY A 11 -7.21 0.34 -2.97
N VAL A 12 -5.89 0.65 -3.01
CA VAL A 12 -5.15 0.85 -4.27
C VAL A 12 -5.37 -0.31 -5.25
N ALA A 13 -5.45 -1.56 -4.75
CA ALA A 13 -5.68 -2.73 -5.60
C ALA A 13 -7.06 -2.68 -6.30
N GLY A 14 -8.14 -2.49 -5.52
CA GLY A 14 -9.49 -2.42 -6.07
C GLY A 14 -9.71 -1.24 -7.00
N VAL A 15 -9.16 -0.08 -6.65
CA VAL A 15 -9.25 1.14 -7.47
C VAL A 15 -8.53 0.97 -8.81
N ASN A 16 -7.30 0.38 -8.82
CA ASN A 16 -6.59 0.09 -10.06
C ASN A 16 -7.31 -0.96 -10.92
N ALA A 17 -7.89 -2.00 -10.29
CA ALA A 17 -8.68 -3.00 -11.00
C ALA A 17 -9.90 -2.36 -11.70
N ALA A 18 -10.65 -1.51 -10.99
CA ALA A 18 -11.77 -0.78 -11.57
C ALA A 18 -11.34 0.15 -12.70
N THR A 19 -10.24 0.88 -12.53
CA THR A 19 -9.68 1.76 -13.57
C THR A 19 -9.34 0.96 -14.82
N LYS A 20 -8.69 -0.19 -14.66
CA LYS A 20 -8.35 -1.05 -15.80
C LYS A 20 -9.58 -1.59 -16.54
N LEU A 21 -10.64 -1.92 -15.81
CA LEU A 21 -11.91 -2.35 -16.40
C LEU A 21 -12.57 -1.22 -17.18
N VAL A 22 -12.63 -0.02 -16.61
CA VAL A 22 -13.16 1.19 -17.26
C VAL A 22 -12.36 1.53 -18.52
N ASP A 23 -11.03 1.60 -18.42
CA ASP A 23 -10.15 1.93 -19.55
C ASP A 23 -10.24 0.91 -20.69
N ASN A 24 -10.58 -0.34 -20.38
CA ASN A 24 -10.84 -1.38 -21.39
C ASN A 24 -12.32 -1.48 -21.83
N ASN A 25 -13.16 -0.50 -21.49
CA ASN A 25 -14.56 -0.44 -21.86
C ASN A 25 -15.35 -1.69 -21.42
N TYR A 26 -15.11 -2.18 -20.20
CA TYR A 26 -15.90 -3.28 -19.64
C TYR A 26 -17.41 -2.95 -19.66
N LYS A 27 -18.24 -3.89 -20.14
CA LYS A 27 -19.66 -3.65 -20.38
C LYS A 27 -20.58 -4.07 -19.24
N GLY A 28 -20.03 -4.71 -18.22
CA GLY A 28 -20.79 -5.10 -17.02
C GLY A 28 -20.92 -3.94 -16.02
N ASN A 29 -21.73 -4.19 -15.01
CA ASN A 29 -21.86 -3.28 -13.87
C ASN A 29 -20.68 -3.51 -12.91
N ILE A 30 -19.95 -2.45 -12.54
CA ILE A 30 -18.87 -2.51 -11.56
C ILE A 30 -19.38 -1.90 -10.25
N THR A 31 -19.32 -2.65 -9.16
CA THR A 31 -19.63 -2.16 -7.81
C THR A 31 -18.44 -2.41 -6.89
N ILE A 32 -17.96 -1.36 -6.23
CA ILE A 32 -16.90 -1.43 -5.21
C ILE A 32 -17.57 -1.27 -3.84
N ILE A 33 -17.27 -2.20 -2.92
CA ILE A 33 -17.79 -2.19 -1.55
C ILE A 33 -16.62 -1.96 -0.59
N ASP A 34 -16.72 -0.94 0.27
CA ASP A 34 -15.69 -0.64 1.28
C ASP A 34 -16.32 -0.21 2.60
N MET A 35 -15.72 -0.64 3.71
CA MET A 35 -16.19 -0.32 5.05
C MET A 35 -15.82 1.10 5.52
N GLY A 36 -14.97 1.80 4.79
CA GLY A 36 -14.58 3.18 5.06
C GLY A 36 -15.36 4.20 4.25
N ASN A 37 -14.83 5.41 4.21
CA ASN A 37 -15.45 6.56 3.55
C ASN A 37 -14.93 6.79 2.12
N ASP A 38 -15.71 7.53 1.34
CA ASP A 38 -15.28 8.15 0.09
C ASP A 38 -14.17 9.19 0.35
N PRO A 39 -13.43 9.63 -0.70
CA PRO A 39 -12.29 10.53 -0.53
C PRO A 39 -12.65 11.94 -0.05
N PHE A 40 -13.90 12.37 -0.18
CA PHE A 40 -14.33 13.69 0.30
C PHE A 40 -14.66 13.70 1.80
N ASN A 41 -15.07 12.54 2.35
CA ASN A 41 -15.51 12.37 3.72
C ASN A 41 -14.52 11.55 4.58
N ARG A 42 -13.43 11.04 3.98
CA ARG A 42 -12.42 10.26 4.68
C ARG A 42 -11.67 11.14 5.70
N LYS A 43 -11.57 10.65 6.92
CA LYS A 43 -10.91 11.35 8.03
C LYS A 43 -9.46 10.92 8.19
N PRO A 44 -8.59 11.76 8.78
CA PRO A 44 -7.17 11.44 9.01
C PRO A 44 -6.93 10.14 9.79
N GLU A 45 -7.80 9.79 10.73
CA GLU A 45 -7.74 8.57 11.52
C GLU A 45 -8.14 7.30 10.75
N GLU A 46 -8.79 7.43 9.60
CA GLU A 46 -9.17 6.31 8.73
C GLU A 46 -8.03 5.90 7.80
N VAL A 47 -6.85 5.59 8.38
CA VAL A 47 -5.63 5.31 7.60
C VAL A 47 -5.76 4.07 6.74
N MET A 48 -6.48 3.03 7.21
CA MET A 48 -6.48 1.71 6.59
C MET A 48 -7.69 1.41 5.71
N THR A 49 -8.74 2.24 5.77
CA THR A 49 -10.03 1.99 5.11
C THR A 49 -10.44 3.14 4.20
N GLY A 50 -11.45 2.93 3.36
CA GLY A 50 -11.96 3.92 2.42
C GLY A 50 -11.17 4.01 1.12
N PHE A 51 -11.46 5.02 0.31
CA PHE A 51 -10.89 5.15 -1.03
C PHE A 51 -9.36 5.23 -1.01
N MET A 52 -8.69 4.41 -1.82
CA MET A 52 -7.26 4.14 -1.86
C MET A 52 -6.70 3.43 -0.59
N GLY A 53 -7.50 3.18 0.46
CA GLY A 53 -7.06 2.49 1.67
C GLY A 53 -5.77 3.08 2.25
N ALA A 54 -4.87 2.23 2.75
CA ALA A 54 -3.56 2.66 3.29
C ALA A 54 -2.70 3.42 2.25
N GLY A 55 -2.85 3.14 0.96
CA GLY A 55 -2.12 3.84 -0.10
C GLY A 55 -2.51 5.31 -0.23
N GLY A 56 -3.75 5.66 0.11
CA GLY A 56 -4.23 7.04 0.12
C GLY A 56 -3.81 7.86 1.35
N TRP A 57 -3.13 7.21 2.30
CA TRP A 57 -2.65 7.83 3.54
C TRP A 57 -1.26 7.32 3.91
N SER A 58 -0.34 7.35 2.96
CA SER A 58 1.02 6.82 3.08
C SER A 58 2.06 7.93 2.87
N ASP A 59 3.32 7.55 2.82
CA ASP A 59 4.42 8.45 2.42
C ASP A 59 4.45 8.79 0.92
N GLY A 60 3.54 8.22 0.14
CA GLY A 60 3.45 8.49 -1.30
C GLY A 60 4.64 7.96 -2.12
N LYS A 61 5.32 6.92 -1.64
CA LYS A 61 6.41 6.28 -2.39
C LYS A 61 5.95 5.04 -3.13
N LEU A 62 6.31 4.95 -4.39
CA LEU A 62 6.16 3.76 -5.21
C LEU A 62 7.55 3.22 -5.53
N THR A 63 7.94 2.13 -4.86
CA THR A 63 9.22 1.45 -5.10
C THR A 63 9.12 0.65 -6.40
N TYR A 64 10.03 0.92 -7.33
CA TYR A 64 10.00 0.36 -8.68
C TYR A 64 10.96 -0.81 -8.83
N HIS A 65 10.58 -1.97 -8.27
CA HIS A 65 11.37 -3.20 -8.37
C HIS A 65 10.54 -4.42 -7.97
N THR A 66 10.65 -5.53 -8.73
CA THR A 66 9.88 -6.76 -8.53
C THR A 66 10.17 -7.51 -7.22
N SER A 67 11.32 -7.27 -6.58
CA SER A 67 11.67 -7.88 -5.29
C SER A 67 11.13 -7.12 -4.07
N ILE A 68 10.42 -6.01 -4.29
CA ILE A 68 9.83 -5.19 -3.22
C ILE A 68 8.30 -5.26 -3.30
N GLY A 69 7.67 -5.36 -2.13
CA GLY A 69 6.22 -5.50 -2.02
C GLY A 69 5.78 -6.96 -2.03
N GLY A 70 4.84 -7.28 -2.90
CA GLY A 70 4.30 -8.64 -3.04
C GLY A 70 5.24 -9.60 -3.79
N HIS A 71 4.73 -10.78 -4.06
CA HIS A 71 5.44 -11.80 -4.84
C HIS A 71 4.89 -11.91 -6.27
N MET A 72 4.55 -10.77 -6.87
CA MET A 72 3.85 -10.72 -8.17
C MET A 72 4.62 -11.46 -9.27
N SER A 73 5.95 -11.32 -9.30
CA SER A 73 6.81 -12.03 -10.25
C SER A 73 6.68 -13.55 -10.21
N LYS A 74 6.33 -14.14 -9.06
CA LYS A 74 6.09 -15.58 -8.94
C LYS A 74 4.85 -16.04 -9.71
N TYR A 75 3.91 -15.14 -9.96
CA TYR A 75 2.63 -15.43 -10.62
C TYR A 75 2.63 -15.04 -12.09
N CYS A 76 3.31 -13.98 -12.48
CA CYS A 76 3.25 -13.46 -13.85
C CYS A 76 4.62 -13.21 -14.51
N GLY A 77 5.72 -13.49 -13.82
CA GLY A 77 7.08 -13.18 -14.30
C GLY A 77 7.47 -11.72 -14.09
N ASP A 78 8.78 -11.44 -14.17
CA ASP A 78 9.31 -10.10 -13.88
C ASP A 78 8.86 -9.05 -14.91
N GLU A 79 8.87 -9.38 -16.19
CA GLU A 79 8.46 -8.47 -17.27
C GLU A 79 7.02 -7.98 -17.10
N LYS A 80 6.09 -8.92 -16.88
CA LYS A 80 4.68 -8.57 -16.64
C LYS A 80 4.49 -7.82 -15.33
N ALA A 81 5.24 -8.17 -14.28
CA ALA A 81 5.19 -7.45 -13.03
C ALA A 81 5.64 -5.99 -13.17
N MET A 82 6.70 -5.73 -13.95
CA MET A 82 7.17 -4.37 -14.25
C MET A 82 6.13 -3.60 -15.08
N GLU A 83 5.56 -4.20 -16.12
CA GLU A 83 4.47 -3.58 -16.90
C GLU A 83 3.28 -3.16 -16.01
N LEU A 84 2.91 -4.01 -15.04
CA LEU A 84 1.82 -3.70 -14.11
C LEU A 84 2.20 -2.57 -13.13
N MET A 85 3.47 -2.50 -12.72
CA MET A 85 3.97 -1.39 -11.90
C MET A 85 3.91 -0.06 -12.68
N ASP A 86 4.30 -0.08 -13.96
CA ASP A 86 4.19 1.11 -14.83
C ASP A 86 2.74 1.60 -14.91
N GLN A 87 1.77 0.69 -15.11
CA GLN A 87 0.36 1.05 -15.15
C GLN A 87 -0.13 1.68 -13.83
N VAL A 88 0.33 1.18 -12.68
CA VAL A 88 0.00 1.76 -11.37
C VAL A 88 0.60 3.17 -11.24
N ILE A 89 1.88 3.35 -11.61
CA ILE A 89 2.55 4.66 -11.58
C ILE A 89 1.84 5.65 -12.49
N ASP A 90 1.48 5.22 -13.71
CA ASP A 90 0.77 6.06 -14.66
C ASP A 90 -0.60 6.49 -14.15
N ASN A 91 -1.33 5.63 -13.43
CA ASN A 91 -2.57 6.00 -12.79
C ASN A 91 -2.35 7.07 -11.71
N PHE A 92 -1.34 6.93 -10.84
CA PHE A 92 -1.02 7.96 -9.87
C PHE A 92 -0.65 9.29 -10.54
N ARG A 93 0.11 9.26 -11.63
CA ARG A 93 0.46 10.47 -12.41
C ARG A 93 -0.76 11.09 -13.09
N ARG A 94 -1.63 10.27 -13.68
CA ARG A 94 -2.86 10.68 -14.38
C ARG A 94 -3.80 11.50 -13.49
N PHE A 95 -3.93 11.10 -12.23
CA PHE A 95 -4.84 11.74 -11.28
C PHE A 95 -4.16 12.76 -10.38
N HIS A 96 -2.85 12.93 -10.49
CA HIS A 96 -2.11 13.90 -9.71
C HIS A 96 -2.40 15.34 -10.19
N PRO A 97 -2.67 16.31 -9.28
CA PRO A 97 -2.96 17.70 -9.67
C PRO A 97 -1.75 18.40 -10.30
N LYS A 98 -0.53 17.93 -10.02
CA LYS A 98 0.74 18.43 -10.55
C LYS A 98 1.65 17.27 -10.94
N PRO A 99 1.37 16.54 -12.04
CA PRO A 99 2.10 15.30 -12.38
C PRO A 99 3.60 15.54 -12.68
N GLU A 100 3.99 16.75 -13.02
CA GLU A 100 5.38 17.14 -13.27
C GLU A 100 6.29 17.08 -12.03
N VAL A 101 5.71 17.11 -10.82
CA VAL A 101 6.50 16.98 -9.58
C VAL A 101 6.86 15.53 -9.26
N ILE A 102 6.19 14.56 -9.89
CA ILE A 102 6.49 13.13 -9.70
C ILE A 102 7.73 12.78 -10.52
N GLN A 103 8.83 12.50 -9.82
CA GLN A 103 10.08 12.10 -10.44
C GLN A 103 10.54 10.77 -9.88
N CYS A 104 11.15 9.94 -10.73
CA CYS A 104 11.84 8.74 -10.31
C CYS A 104 13.23 9.09 -9.79
N SER A 105 13.47 8.78 -8.53
CA SER A 105 14.82 8.84 -7.96
C SER A 105 15.54 7.54 -8.25
N HIS A 106 16.60 7.60 -9.05
CA HIS A 106 17.47 6.47 -9.34
C HIS A 106 18.62 6.45 -8.35
N PRO A 107 18.95 5.28 -7.76
CA PRO A 107 20.12 5.18 -6.91
C PRO A 107 21.40 5.39 -7.72
N VAL A 108 22.39 6.01 -7.08
CA VAL A 108 23.75 6.10 -7.60
C VAL A 108 24.58 4.89 -7.12
N ALA A 109 25.86 4.83 -7.47
CA ALA A 109 26.76 3.71 -7.16
C ALA A 109 26.81 3.37 -5.65
N GLU A 110 26.94 2.09 -5.34
CA GLU A 110 27.04 1.59 -3.97
C GLU A 110 28.34 2.07 -3.29
N PRO A 111 28.27 2.73 -2.13
CA PRO A 111 29.44 3.30 -1.48
C PRO A 111 30.22 2.26 -0.67
N ASP A 112 31.54 2.33 -0.71
CA ASP A 112 32.41 1.38 0.00
C ASP A 112 32.35 1.50 1.52
N PHE A 113 32.00 2.68 2.06
CA PHE A 113 31.97 2.90 3.51
C PHE A 113 30.88 2.11 4.25
N ILE A 114 29.86 1.61 3.55
CA ILE A 114 28.75 0.83 4.15
C ILE A 114 29.12 -0.65 4.25
N LYS A 115 29.81 -1.19 3.25
CA LYS A 115 30.10 -2.63 3.08
C LYS A 115 30.65 -3.34 4.32
N PRO A 116 31.52 -2.74 5.15
CA PRO A 116 32.04 -3.42 6.34
C PRO A 116 30.98 -3.68 7.42
N TYR A 117 29.87 -2.94 7.41
CA TYR A 117 28.89 -2.96 8.48
C TYR A 117 27.53 -3.49 8.07
N PHE A 118 27.08 -3.15 6.85
CA PHE A 118 25.75 -3.44 6.35
C PHE A 118 25.79 -3.83 4.87
N GLY A 119 24.86 -4.69 4.48
CA GLY A 119 24.48 -4.79 3.07
C GLY A 119 23.54 -3.64 2.71
N LEU A 120 23.53 -3.25 1.44
CA LEU A 120 22.69 -2.19 0.90
C LEU A 120 21.85 -2.75 -0.24
N ARG A 121 20.57 -2.40 -0.27
CA ARG A 121 19.68 -2.63 -1.41
C ARG A 121 19.18 -1.29 -1.91
N LEU A 122 19.30 -1.09 -3.19
CA LEU A 122 18.96 0.13 -3.88
C LEU A 122 17.90 -0.14 -4.94
N PHE A 123 16.89 0.72 -4.99
CA PHE A 123 15.78 0.61 -5.93
C PHE A 123 15.40 2.00 -6.44
N PRO A 124 14.95 2.13 -7.69
CA PRO A 124 14.28 3.33 -8.13
C PRO A 124 13.00 3.56 -7.34
N VAL A 125 12.72 4.80 -7.00
CA VAL A 125 11.53 5.21 -6.23
C VAL A 125 10.86 6.39 -6.89
N TRP A 126 9.57 6.24 -7.17
CA TRP A 126 8.71 7.37 -7.53
C TRP A 126 8.12 7.96 -6.26
N HIS A 127 8.38 9.24 -6.01
CA HIS A 127 7.85 9.93 -4.85
C HIS A 127 6.74 10.88 -5.27
N ILE A 128 5.52 10.59 -4.83
CA ILE A 128 4.29 11.34 -5.11
C ILE A 128 4.14 12.48 -4.09
N GLY A 129 4.44 12.19 -2.82
CA GLY A 129 4.22 13.08 -1.67
C GLY A 129 2.91 12.80 -0.95
N THR A 130 2.97 12.74 0.37
CA THR A 130 1.79 12.55 1.24
C THR A 130 0.73 13.64 1.02
N ASP A 131 1.17 14.86 0.79
CA ASP A 131 0.36 16.07 0.60
C ASP A 131 -0.58 16.01 -0.61
N TYR A 132 -0.23 15.26 -1.64
CA TYR A 132 -1.04 15.15 -2.86
C TYR A 132 -2.00 13.95 -2.88
N LEU A 133 -1.82 12.95 -2.00
CA LEU A 133 -2.59 11.71 -2.05
C LEU A 133 -4.10 11.92 -1.91
N HIS A 134 -4.50 12.89 -1.09
CA HIS A 134 -5.93 13.19 -0.90
C HIS A 134 -6.57 13.75 -2.16
N GLU A 135 -5.89 14.65 -2.87
CA GLU A 135 -6.40 15.25 -4.10
C GLU A 135 -6.38 14.24 -5.25
N ILE A 136 -5.33 13.42 -5.34
CA ILE A 136 -5.29 12.27 -6.26
C ILE A 136 -6.51 11.38 -6.03
N GLY A 137 -6.82 11.06 -4.77
CA GLY A 137 -7.99 10.25 -4.41
C GLY A 137 -9.30 10.85 -4.91
N LYS A 138 -9.50 12.16 -4.75
CA LYS A 138 -10.70 12.85 -5.25
C LYS A 138 -10.82 12.81 -6.77
N ASN A 139 -9.73 13.11 -7.48
CA ASN A 139 -9.70 13.10 -8.94
C ASN A 139 -9.97 11.69 -9.49
N TRP A 140 -9.36 10.69 -8.87
CA TRP A 140 -9.52 9.29 -9.29
C TRP A 140 -10.92 8.77 -9.02
N TYR A 141 -11.49 9.09 -7.86
CA TYR A 141 -12.86 8.74 -7.52
C TYR A 141 -13.86 9.37 -8.50
N THR A 142 -13.71 10.67 -8.79
CA THR A 142 -14.54 11.37 -9.76
C THR A 142 -14.48 10.70 -11.13
N TYR A 143 -13.26 10.36 -11.60
CA TYR A 143 -13.11 9.63 -12.86
C TYR A 143 -13.88 8.31 -12.88
N LEU A 144 -13.79 7.49 -11.81
CA LEU A 144 -14.47 6.21 -11.76
C LEU A 144 -15.99 6.36 -11.69
N THR A 145 -16.48 7.32 -10.91
CA THR A 145 -17.93 7.59 -10.82
C THR A 145 -18.52 8.12 -12.13
N ASP A 146 -17.82 9.02 -12.80
CA ASP A 146 -18.24 9.56 -14.10
C ASP A 146 -18.26 8.48 -15.20
N ASN A 147 -17.50 7.41 -15.03
CA ASN A 147 -17.48 6.24 -15.91
C ASN A 147 -18.36 5.07 -15.42
N GLY A 148 -19.30 5.34 -14.51
CA GLY A 148 -20.35 4.41 -14.13
C GLY A 148 -19.97 3.35 -13.09
N VAL A 149 -18.84 3.52 -12.39
CA VAL A 149 -18.50 2.64 -11.25
C VAL A 149 -19.36 3.04 -10.04
N ASN A 150 -20.05 2.06 -9.48
CA ASN A 150 -20.86 2.23 -8.28
C ASN A 150 -20.02 1.98 -7.04
N PHE A 151 -20.22 2.80 -6.00
CA PHE A 151 -19.54 2.64 -4.72
C PHE A 151 -20.55 2.45 -3.58
N ARG A 152 -20.20 1.50 -2.69
CA ARG A 152 -20.93 1.24 -1.45
C ARG A 152 -19.96 1.55 -0.30
N TRP A 153 -20.20 2.68 0.37
CA TRP A 153 -19.36 3.18 1.45
C TRP A 153 -19.93 2.85 2.82
N LYS A 154 -19.05 2.71 3.82
CA LYS A 154 -19.44 2.34 5.19
C LYS A 154 -20.24 1.03 5.22
N GLU A 155 -19.91 0.14 4.31
CA GLU A 155 -20.57 -1.14 4.14
C GLU A 155 -19.55 -2.25 4.25
N LYS A 156 -19.63 -3.02 5.34
CA LYS A 156 -18.67 -4.06 5.66
C LYS A 156 -19.12 -5.40 5.11
N VAL A 157 -18.33 -6.01 4.24
CA VAL A 157 -18.57 -7.38 3.80
C VAL A 157 -18.31 -8.33 4.98
N THR A 158 -19.30 -9.17 5.27
CA THR A 158 -19.30 -10.10 6.41
C THR A 158 -19.21 -11.56 5.99
N ASN A 159 -19.64 -11.89 4.77
CA ASN A 159 -19.57 -13.25 4.23
C ASN A 159 -19.55 -13.22 2.69
N ILE A 160 -18.96 -14.27 2.11
CA ILE A 160 -19.04 -14.59 0.68
C ILE A 160 -19.50 -16.04 0.58
N ASP A 161 -20.53 -16.27 -0.26
CA ASP A 161 -20.97 -17.61 -0.65
C ASP A 161 -20.58 -17.81 -2.12
N PHE A 162 -19.51 -18.59 -2.33
CA PHE A 162 -19.00 -18.83 -3.69
C PHE A 162 -19.90 -19.75 -4.50
N ASP A 163 -20.64 -20.64 -3.84
CA ASP A 163 -21.53 -21.58 -4.52
C ASP A 163 -22.78 -20.87 -5.08
N LYS A 164 -23.29 -19.91 -4.29
CA LYS A 164 -24.45 -19.11 -4.69
C LYS A 164 -24.07 -17.86 -5.46
N GLN A 165 -22.78 -17.52 -5.52
CA GLN A 165 -22.26 -16.25 -6.08
C GLN A 165 -22.89 -15.02 -5.39
N GLU A 166 -22.87 -15.01 -4.05
CA GLU A 166 -23.46 -13.97 -3.22
C GLU A 166 -22.41 -13.35 -2.28
N VAL A 167 -22.47 -12.03 -2.16
CA VAL A 167 -21.72 -11.24 -1.16
C VAL A 167 -22.72 -10.69 -0.15
N TYR A 168 -22.47 -10.95 1.13
CA TYR A 168 -23.24 -10.44 2.25
C TYR A 168 -22.46 -9.32 2.95
N THR A 169 -23.16 -8.26 3.25
CA THR A 169 -22.62 -7.15 4.04
C THR A 169 -23.38 -7.04 5.36
N ASP A 170 -23.01 -6.08 6.20
CA ASP A 170 -23.73 -5.77 7.43
C ASP A 170 -25.11 -5.14 7.20
N ILE A 171 -25.40 -4.65 5.99
CA ILE A 171 -26.67 -3.97 5.66
C ILE A 171 -27.34 -4.45 4.37
N SER A 172 -26.68 -5.23 3.54
CA SER A 172 -27.16 -5.61 2.20
C SER A 172 -26.67 -7.00 1.77
N GLN A 173 -27.22 -7.46 0.63
CA GLN A 173 -26.77 -8.67 -0.08
C GLN A 173 -26.70 -8.37 -1.57
N PHE A 174 -25.71 -8.92 -2.25
CA PHE A 174 -25.48 -8.74 -3.68
C PHE A 174 -25.19 -10.07 -4.37
N ASN A 175 -25.76 -10.27 -5.55
CA ASN A 175 -25.37 -11.33 -6.45
C ASN A 175 -24.25 -10.84 -7.36
N TYR A 176 -23.29 -11.70 -7.71
CA TYR A 176 -22.20 -11.38 -8.62
C TYR A 176 -21.96 -12.48 -9.65
N ASP A 177 -21.50 -12.06 -10.82
CA ASP A 177 -20.98 -12.97 -11.85
C ASP A 177 -19.45 -13.07 -11.73
N ARG A 178 -18.81 -11.98 -11.29
CA ARG A 178 -17.38 -11.88 -11.06
C ARG A 178 -17.07 -11.18 -9.74
N LEU A 179 -16.02 -11.65 -9.08
CA LEU A 179 -15.59 -11.11 -7.80
C LEU A 179 -14.08 -10.82 -7.80
N ILE A 180 -13.71 -9.63 -7.35
CA ILE A 180 -12.32 -9.26 -7.05
C ILE A 180 -12.20 -9.02 -5.54
N PHE A 181 -11.30 -9.75 -4.89
CA PHE A 181 -11.05 -9.65 -3.45
C PHE A 181 -9.79 -8.83 -3.18
N GLY A 182 -9.96 -7.60 -2.68
CA GLY A 182 -8.89 -6.63 -2.48
C GLY A 182 -8.93 -5.93 -1.12
N VAL A 183 -9.25 -6.64 -0.05
CA VAL A 183 -9.55 -6.08 1.29
C VAL A 183 -8.35 -5.50 2.04
N GLY A 184 -7.11 -5.72 1.58
CA GLY A 184 -5.92 -5.17 2.21
C GLY A 184 -5.70 -5.64 3.66
N LYS A 185 -4.90 -4.86 4.42
CA LYS A 185 -4.52 -5.21 5.80
C LYS A 185 -5.72 -5.20 6.76
N SER A 186 -6.65 -4.28 6.59
CA SER A 186 -7.84 -4.18 7.43
C SER A 186 -8.82 -5.36 7.29
N GLY A 187 -8.72 -6.13 6.22
CA GLY A 187 -9.52 -7.32 5.97
C GLY A 187 -8.82 -8.65 6.22
N ILE A 188 -7.65 -8.66 6.89
CA ILE A 188 -6.88 -9.90 7.14
C ILE A 188 -7.71 -10.94 7.88
N ASP A 189 -8.41 -10.55 8.95
CA ASP A 189 -9.22 -11.48 9.75
C ASP A 189 -10.38 -12.06 8.93
N PHE A 190 -11.01 -11.24 8.10
CA PHE A 190 -12.04 -11.71 7.16
C PHE A 190 -11.46 -12.67 6.11
N GLY A 191 -10.30 -12.33 5.55
CA GLY A 191 -9.59 -13.23 4.61
C GLY A 191 -9.22 -14.57 5.25
N LYS A 192 -8.79 -14.55 6.52
CA LYS A 192 -8.50 -15.77 7.30
C LYS A 192 -9.75 -16.62 7.51
N GLN A 193 -10.87 -16.02 7.93
CA GLN A 193 -12.15 -16.72 8.09
C GLN A 193 -12.62 -17.38 6.79
N LEU A 194 -12.48 -16.68 5.64
CA LEU A 194 -12.80 -17.27 4.34
C LEU A 194 -11.87 -18.42 3.98
N ALA A 195 -10.58 -18.28 4.25
CA ALA A 195 -9.60 -19.33 3.99
C ALA A 195 -9.90 -20.59 4.82
N GLU A 196 -10.24 -20.44 6.09
CA GLU A 196 -10.67 -21.53 6.96
C GLU A 196 -11.97 -22.18 6.46
N LYS A 197 -12.98 -21.36 6.11
CA LYS A 197 -14.29 -21.86 5.62
C LYS A 197 -14.19 -22.67 4.34
N TYR A 198 -13.32 -22.27 3.42
CA TYR A 198 -13.17 -22.89 2.11
C TYR A 198 -11.88 -23.72 1.97
N GLU A 199 -11.24 -24.05 3.08
CA GLU A 199 -10.04 -24.89 3.16
C GLU A 199 -8.91 -24.41 2.22
N LEU A 200 -8.76 -23.08 2.10
CA LEU A 200 -7.71 -22.49 1.26
C LEU A 200 -6.36 -22.55 1.98
N PRO A 201 -5.27 -22.87 1.27
CA PRO A 201 -3.95 -22.93 1.87
C PRO A 201 -3.50 -21.57 2.39
N THR A 202 -3.02 -21.52 3.62
CA THR A 202 -2.46 -20.32 4.25
C THR A 202 -1.04 -20.57 4.72
N GLU A 203 -0.21 -19.53 4.68
CA GLU A 203 1.17 -19.57 5.14
C GLU A 203 1.43 -18.43 6.13
N PRO A 204 1.93 -18.74 7.35
CA PRO A 204 2.29 -17.69 8.30
C PRO A 204 3.47 -16.88 7.78
N LYS A 205 3.40 -15.56 7.94
CA LYS A 205 4.49 -14.66 7.59
C LYS A 205 5.37 -14.36 8.81
N PRO A 206 6.68 -14.08 8.61
CA PRO A 206 7.56 -13.66 9.68
C PRO A 206 7.03 -12.41 10.39
N VAL A 207 7.22 -12.36 11.71
CA VAL A 207 6.91 -11.17 12.50
C VAL A 207 8.02 -10.15 12.36
N GLN A 208 7.64 -8.89 12.13
CA GLN A 208 8.57 -7.77 12.08
C GLN A 208 8.22 -6.77 13.16
N ILE A 209 9.18 -6.50 14.05
CA ILE A 209 9.08 -5.53 15.13
C ILE A 209 10.20 -4.50 14.96
N GLY A 210 9.95 -3.25 15.27
CA GLY A 210 10.97 -2.23 15.15
C GLY A 210 10.62 -0.90 15.76
N VAL A 211 11.49 0.06 15.52
CA VAL A 211 11.36 1.44 15.95
C VAL A 211 11.44 2.38 14.76
N ARG A 212 10.77 3.53 14.85
CA ARG A 212 10.95 4.64 13.92
C ARG A 212 11.99 5.59 14.51
N PHE A 213 13.00 5.91 13.70
CA PHE A 213 14.05 6.85 14.02
C PHE A 213 13.84 8.14 13.23
N GLU A 214 14.01 9.29 13.86
CA GLU A 214 13.96 10.61 13.23
C GLU A 214 15.14 11.45 13.68
N ALA A 215 15.78 12.16 12.76
CA ALA A 215 16.89 13.06 13.04
C ALA A 215 17.08 14.12 11.94
N PRO A 216 17.88 15.18 12.19
CA PRO A 216 18.28 16.11 11.15
C PRO A 216 18.95 15.41 9.97
N GLN A 217 18.52 15.73 8.75
CA GLN A 217 18.90 15.07 7.50
C GLN A 217 20.40 15.03 7.27
N HIS A 218 21.13 16.09 7.67
CA HIS A 218 22.58 16.19 7.42
C HIS A 218 23.39 15.03 8.03
N HIS A 219 22.88 14.36 9.09
CA HIS A 219 23.51 13.17 9.65
C HIS A 219 23.50 11.97 8.69
N PHE A 220 22.53 11.93 7.77
CA PHE A 220 22.34 10.83 6.81
C PHE A 220 22.58 11.25 5.37
N GLN A 221 23.10 12.46 5.14
CA GLN A 221 23.22 13.03 3.80
C GLN A 221 23.98 12.09 2.85
N LYS A 222 25.06 11.47 3.28
CA LYS A 222 25.82 10.51 2.46
C LYS A 222 25.00 9.30 1.99
N LEU A 223 23.99 8.88 2.75
CA LEU A 223 23.07 7.80 2.35
C LEU A 223 21.97 8.32 1.44
N ILE A 224 21.46 9.49 1.74
CA ILE A 224 20.38 10.15 0.97
C ILE A 224 20.87 10.50 -0.43
N ASP A 225 22.11 10.95 -0.56
CA ASP A 225 22.74 11.26 -1.86
C ASP A 225 22.89 10.02 -2.76
N ILE A 226 22.91 8.83 -2.17
CA ILE A 226 22.97 7.57 -2.91
C ILE A 226 21.57 7.14 -3.35
N SER A 227 20.58 7.25 -2.48
CA SER A 227 19.20 6.84 -2.75
C SER A 227 18.24 7.56 -1.82
N TYR A 228 17.13 8.03 -2.39
CA TYR A 228 16.05 8.63 -1.61
C TYR A 228 15.52 7.69 -0.52
N ASP A 229 15.39 6.39 -0.80
CA ASP A 229 14.92 5.37 0.13
C ASP A 229 15.94 4.22 0.22
N PHE A 230 17.02 4.44 0.96
CA PHE A 230 18.05 3.44 1.18
C PHE A 230 17.55 2.28 2.06
N LYS A 231 17.90 1.06 1.71
CA LYS A 231 17.59 -0.15 2.48
C LYS A 231 18.89 -0.79 2.98
N LEU A 232 19.30 -0.42 4.18
CA LEU A 232 20.38 -1.10 4.89
C LEU A 232 19.86 -2.41 5.47
N TYR A 233 20.66 -3.46 5.42
CA TYR A 233 20.31 -4.73 6.05
C TYR A 233 21.52 -5.38 6.70
N ARG A 234 21.27 -6.13 7.76
CA ARG A 234 22.26 -6.96 8.43
C ARG A 234 21.61 -8.27 8.87
N LYS A 235 22.21 -9.38 8.45
CA LYS A 235 21.80 -10.71 8.93
C LYS A 235 22.64 -11.07 10.15
N LEU A 236 21.95 -11.47 11.21
CA LEU A 236 22.48 -12.10 12.40
C LEU A 236 21.99 -13.55 12.44
N GLU A 237 22.48 -14.35 13.38
CA GLU A 237 22.18 -15.80 13.42
C GLU A 237 20.68 -16.12 13.32
N ASN A 238 19.85 -15.53 14.19
CA ASN A 238 18.42 -15.81 14.25
C ASN A 238 17.54 -14.60 13.89
N VAL A 239 18.15 -13.48 13.48
CA VAL A 239 17.47 -12.20 13.27
C VAL A 239 17.99 -11.53 12.03
N SER A 240 17.11 -10.92 11.26
CA SER A 240 17.49 -9.98 10.19
C SER A 240 17.06 -8.57 10.57
N LEU A 241 18.00 -7.65 10.55
CA LEU A 241 17.73 -6.22 10.73
C LEU A 241 17.69 -5.53 9.36
N ARG A 242 16.78 -4.60 9.18
CA ARG A 242 16.74 -3.76 7.99
C ARG A 242 16.19 -2.37 8.26
N SER A 243 16.71 -1.36 7.56
CA SER A 243 16.02 -0.09 7.46
C SER A 243 14.83 -0.21 6.50
N PHE A 244 13.82 0.61 6.71
CA PHE A 244 12.66 0.62 5.84
C PHE A 244 11.97 1.99 5.85
N CYS A 245 11.29 2.32 4.74
CA CYS A 245 10.42 3.50 4.63
C CYS A 245 11.16 4.80 5.02
N THR A 246 12.28 5.08 4.34
CA THR A 246 13.03 6.31 4.55
C THR A 246 12.29 7.49 3.93
N ASN A 247 12.19 8.58 4.67
CA ASN A 247 11.56 9.83 4.26
C ASN A 247 12.51 10.99 4.53
N ASN A 248 12.61 11.92 3.58
CA ASN A 248 13.61 12.99 3.60
C ASN A 248 12.98 14.35 3.26
N ASN A 249 13.68 15.42 3.53
CA ASN A 249 13.40 16.83 3.21
C ASN A 249 12.21 17.42 4.00
N ALA A 250 11.00 16.97 3.72
CA ALA A 250 9.76 17.38 4.40
C ALA A 250 9.18 16.18 5.17
N ALA A 251 10.05 15.48 5.90
CA ALA A 251 9.72 14.25 6.58
C ALA A 251 9.10 14.51 7.96
N TYR A 252 8.14 13.68 8.33
CA TYR A 252 7.55 13.68 9.68
C TYR A 252 7.09 12.28 10.06
N VAL A 253 6.91 12.06 11.37
CA VAL A 253 6.39 10.81 11.92
C VAL A 253 4.92 11.02 12.30
N ALA A 254 4.06 10.11 11.84
CA ALA A 254 2.66 10.06 12.21
C ALA A 254 2.38 8.84 13.09
N VAL A 255 1.46 9.01 14.03
CA VAL A 255 0.90 7.91 14.82
C VAL A 255 -0.26 7.31 14.04
N GLU A 256 -0.24 5.99 13.90
CA GLU A 256 -1.33 5.22 13.30
C GLU A 256 -1.86 4.24 14.33
N ASP A 257 -3.17 4.20 14.51
CA ASP A 257 -3.81 3.15 15.30
C ASP A 257 -4.11 1.95 14.40
N THR A 258 -3.51 0.84 14.72
CA THR A 258 -3.74 -0.43 14.00
C THR A 258 -4.09 -1.51 15.02
N TYR A 259 -5.33 -1.99 14.98
CA TYR A 259 -5.83 -3.03 15.89
C TYR A 259 -5.71 -2.65 17.38
N GLY A 260 -5.92 -1.38 17.73
CA GLY A 260 -5.79 -0.88 19.10
C GLY A 260 -4.33 -0.74 19.58
N ASN A 261 -3.37 -0.89 18.68
CA ASN A 261 -1.95 -0.65 18.96
C ASN A 261 -1.48 0.60 18.21
N HIS A 262 -0.83 1.50 18.92
CA HIS A 262 -0.19 2.64 18.30
C HIS A 262 1.06 2.18 17.54
N SER A 263 1.11 2.49 16.26
CA SER A 263 2.29 2.33 15.43
C SER A 263 2.76 3.69 14.90
N TYR A 264 4.04 3.77 14.57
CA TYR A 264 4.66 5.00 14.07
C TYR A 264 5.05 4.84 12.61
N ASN A 265 4.44 5.62 11.74
CA ASN A 265 4.73 5.60 10.33
C ASN A 265 5.41 6.88 9.87
N GLY A 266 6.23 6.79 8.83
CA GLY A 266 6.90 7.95 8.26
C GLY A 266 6.15 8.46 7.05
N HIS A 267 6.11 9.76 6.94
CA HIS A 267 5.54 10.47 5.81
C HIS A 267 6.53 11.50 5.28
N ALA A 268 6.41 11.86 4.03
CA ALA A 268 7.13 12.97 3.44
C ALA A 268 6.21 13.73 2.48
N LYS A 269 6.20 15.04 2.62
CA LYS A 269 5.53 15.93 1.67
C LYS A 269 6.46 16.25 0.51
N LYS A 270 5.88 16.59 -0.62
CA LYS A 270 6.61 16.93 -1.84
C LYS A 270 6.74 18.43 -2.06
N ASP A 271 5.78 19.20 -1.56
CA ASP A 271 5.80 20.65 -1.70
C ASP A 271 6.90 21.27 -0.81
N GLU A 272 7.79 22.05 -1.42
CA GLU A 272 8.92 22.72 -0.77
C GLU A 272 8.52 23.63 0.41
N ALA A 273 7.28 24.10 0.44
CA ALA A 273 6.75 24.90 1.55
C ALA A 273 6.76 24.14 2.89
N TYR A 274 6.81 22.80 2.85
CA TYR A 274 6.86 21.94 4.05
C TYR A 274 8.27 21.46 4.40
N ARG A 275 9.30 21.92 3.70
CA ARG A 275 10.67 21.51 3.95
C ARG A 275 11.09 21.80 5.40
N ASN A 276 11.65 20.78 6.06
CA ASN A 276 12.06 20.85 7.46
C ASN A 276 13.46 20.28 7.70
N ASP A 277 14.13 19.83 6.64
CA ASP A 277 15.46 19.21 6.68
C ASP A 277 15.58 18.05 7.69
N MET A 278 14.48 17.34 7.91
CA MET A 278 14.43 16.13 8.72
C MET A 278 14.43 14.89 7.84
N THR A 279 14.93 13.80 8.39
CA THR A 279 14.80 12.45 7.83
C THR A 279 14.30 11.49 8.89
N ASN A 280 13.49 10.53 8.48
CA ASN A 280 13.11 9.42 9.34
C ASN A 280 13.11 8.10 8.56
N PHE A 281 13.33 7.00 9.28
CA PHE A 281 13.21 5.65 8.75
C PHE A 281 12.91 4.65 9.87
N GLY A 282 12.28 3.54 9.52
CA GLY A 282 12.10 2.43 10.44
C GLY A 282 13.35 1.56 10.49
N ILE A 283 13.65 0.99 11.65
CA ILE A 283 14.60 -0.10 11.82
C ILE A 283 13.77 -1.30 12.26
N LEU A 284 13.63 -2.28 11.39
CA LEU A 284 12.84 -3.50 11.63
C LEU A 284 13.75 -4.69 11.92
N MET A 285 13.33 -5.46 12.89
CA MET A 285 13.83 -6.77 13.20
C MET A 285 12.84 -7.82 12.71
N GLU A 286 13.27 -8.69 11.82
CA GLU A 286 12.50 -9.84 11.39
C GLU A 286 12.89 -11.05 12.21
N ILE A 287 11.91 -11.63 12.93
CA ILE A 287 12.07 -12.81 13.75
C ILE A 287 11.59 -14.01 12.94
N ARG A 288 12.45 -15.01 12.78
CA ARG A 288 12.17 -16.26 12.04
C ARG A 288 11.94 -17.42 12.99
N GLY A 289 11.33 -18.50 12.48
CA GLY A 289 11.09 -19.72 13.24
C GLY A 289 9.96 -19.59 14.28
N ILE A 290 9.04 -18.69 14.06
CA ILE A 290 7.81 -18.61 14.85
C ILE A 290 6.79 -19.56 14.20
N ASP A 291 6.59 -20.71 14.81
CA ASP A 291 5.66 -21.74 14.30
C ASP A 291 4.19 -21.47 14.65
N LYS A 292 3.92 -20.43 15.45
CA LYS A 292 2.57 -20.04 15.88
C LYS A 292 2.32 -18.56 15.63
N PRO A 293 1.07 -18.15 15.40
CA PRO A 293 0.72 -16.74 15.33
C PRO A 293 1.20 -15.98 16.57
N PHE A 294 1.81 -14.83 16.37
CA PHE A 294 2.25 -13.98 17.48
C PHE A 294 1.04 -13.34 18.14
N ASP A 295 0.93 -13.49 19.45
CA ASP A 295 -0.11 -12.87 20.26
C ASP A 295 0.30 -11.45 20.65
N TRP A 296 -0.31 -10.45 20.02
CA TRP A 296 -0.07 -9.02 20.25
C TRP A 296 -0.81 -8.47 21.47
N SER A 297 -1.59 -9.27 22.16
CA SER A 297 -2.36 -8.84 23.34
C SER A 297 -1.53 -8.82 24.63
N ARG A 298 -0.26 -9.20 24.55
CA ARG A 298 0.66 -9.30 25.71
C ARG A 298 1.81 -8.34 25.61
#